data_9797d27c737a77476023299f8028207a
#
_entry.id   9797d27c737a77476023299f8028207a
#
_cell.length_a   1.000
_cell.length_b   1.000
_cell.length_c   1.000
_cell.angle_alpha   90.00
_cell.angle_beta   90.00
_cell.angle_gamma   90.00
#
_symmetry.space_group_name_H-M   'P 1'
#
loop_
_entity.id
_entity.type
_entity.pdbx_description
1 polymer ?
#
loop_
_entity_poly.entity_id
_entity_poly.type
_entity_poly.pdbx_seq_one_letter_code
_entity_poly.pdbx_strand_id
1 'polypeptide(L)'
;MSIIVDVYAREILDSRGNPTVEVEVELDSGAVGRAAVPSGASTGQFEAVELRDGDNSRYLGKGVLKAVENVNEKIAPEIIGMDAIDQVAIDKAMIDLDGTPNKSNLGANAILGVSLAGAKAAAEEVGLPLYQYLGGVNAKILPVPMMNILNGGKHADNNVDIQEFMIMPVGAQSFHEALRTCAEVFHNLRAVLKSKGLSTTVGDEGGFAPNLTSNEEAIQVILEAIQKAGYVPGEDVAIALDPASSEMYKEDGKYHFDGEGVVRTSEEMVDYWEQLVNKYPIVSIEDGLAEEDWDGWKLLTERLGKRIQLVGDDLFVTNTERLSKGIKMGVANSILIKLNQIGTLTETLDAIEMAKKAGYTAVVSHRSGETEDSTIADLVVAVNAGQIKTGAPSRTDRVVKYNQLMRIEEGLGGIAQYLGKAAFYNVK
;
A
#
# COMPACT_ATOMS: atom_id res chain seq x y z
N MET A 1 -3.82 33.89 6.93
CA MET A 1 -2.70 33.07 7.47
C MET A 1 -3.31 31.76 7.89
N SER A 2 -2.78 30.65 7.46
CA SER A 2 -3.29 29.29 7.69
C SER A 2 -2.81 28.75 9.06
N ILE A 3 -3.09 29.51 10.13
CA ILE A 3 -2.61 29.20 11.46
C ILE A 3 -3.46 28.07 12.07
N ILE A 4 -2.80 27.04 12.57
CA ILE A 4 -3.46 25.96 13.32
C ILE A 4 -3.97 26.51 14.66
N VAL A 5 -5.27 26.40 14.90
CA VAL A 5 -5.92 26.87 16.15
C VAL A 5 -6.40 25.72 17.03
N ASP A 6 -6.68 24.55 16.44
CA ASP A 6 -7.07 23.35 17.19
C ASP A 6 -6.58 22.08 16.53
N VAL A 7 -6.26 21.07 17.36
CA VAL A 7 -5.90 19.71 16.94
C VAL A 7 -6.58 18.74 17.89
N TYR A 8 -7.41 17.88 17.35
CA TYR A 8 -8.21 16.94 18.15
C TYR A 8 -8.16 15.53 17.58
N ALA A 9 -7.82 14.56 18.39
CA ALA A 9 -7.83 13.14 18.03
C ALA A 9 -8.92 12.37 18.77
N ARG A 10 -9.40 11.31 18.11
CA ARG A 10 -10.34 10.34 18.68
C ARG A 10 -10.01 8.92 18.25
N GLU A 11 -10.51 7.97 19.01
CA GLU A 11 -10.49 6.55 18.62
C GLU A 11 -11.70 6.24 17.73
N ILE A 12 -11.46 5.61 16.59
CA ILE A 12 -12.48 5.08 15.66
C ILE A 12 -12.18 3.60 15.38
N LEU A 13 -13.01 2.92 14.58
CA LEU A 13 -12.79 1.53 14.17
C LEU A 13 -12.26 1.45 12.74
N ASP A 14 -11.31 0.55 12.52
CA ASP A 14 -10.85 0.16 11.19
C ASP A 14 -11.77 -0.89 10.53
N SER A 15 -11.46 -1.29 9.30
CA SER A 15 -12.22 -2.28 8.50
C SER A 15 -12.26 -3.68 9.10
N ARG A 16 -11.42 -3.96 10.10
CA ARG A 16 -11.37 -5.22 10.87
C ARG A 16 -12.06 -5.13 12.22
N GLY A 17 -12.63 -3.94 12.55
CA GLY A 17 -13.24 -3.66 13.84
C GLY A 17 -12.24 -3.45 14.97
N ASN A 18 -10.96 -3.20 14.66
CA ASN A 18 -9.96 -2.79 15.64
C ASN A 18 -9.93 -1.27 15.77
N PRO A 19 -9.61 -0.73 16.96
CA PRO A 19 -9.42 0.71 17.14
C PRO A 19 -8.28 1.26 16.29
N THR A 20 -8.47 2.48 15.79
CA THR A 20 -7.43 3.30 15.17
C THR A 20 -7.63 4.77 15.48
N VAL A 21 -6.65 5.60 15.12
CA VAL A 21 -6.63 7.05 15.40
C VAL A 21 -7.23 7.82 14.24
N GLU A 22 -8.15 8.74 14.54
CA GLU A 22 -8.60 9.80 13.63
C GLU A 22 -8.23 11.15 14.24
N VAL A 23 -7.70 12.06 13.41
CA VAL A 23 -7.30 13.41 13.82
C VAL A 23 -8.01 14.44 12.97
N GLU A 24 -8.44 15.53 13.60
CA GLU A 24 -8.89 16.78 12.97
C GLU A 24 -7.91 17.91 13.31
N VAL A 25 -7.61 18.73 12.31
CA VAL A 25 -6.83 19.96 12.44
C VAL A 25 -7.68 21.11 11.93
N GLU A 26 -7.91 22.14 12.76
CA GLU A 26 -8.67 23.34 12.42
C GLU A 26 -7.75 24.55 12.29
N LEU A 27 -8.00 25.37 11.27
CA LEU A 27 -7.27 26.61 11.01
C LEU A 27 -8.07 27.85 11.43
N ASP A 28 -7.40 28.98 11.62
CA ASP A 28 -8.00 30.27 12.00
C ASP A 28 -9.02 30.81 10.97
N SER A 29 -9.01 30.31 9.75
CA SER A 29 -10.00 30.56 8.70
C SER A 29 -11.29 29.75 8.87
N GLY A 30 -11.28 28.69 9.67
CA GLY A 30 -12.31 27.68 9.78
C GLY A 30 -12.15 26.49 8.81
N ALA A 31 -11.06 26.42 8.03
CA ALA A 31 -10.74 25.23 7.24
C ALA A 31 -10.39 24.06 8.20
N VAL A 32 -10.90 22.86 7.88
CA VAL A 32 -10.72 21.66 8.71
C VAL A 32 -10.22 20.50 7.87
N GLY A 33 -9.09 19.92 8.26
CA GLY A 33 -8.60 18.67 7.71
C GLY A 33 -8.83 17.50 8.66
N ARG A 34 -9.28 16.36 8.14
CA ARG A 34 -9.47 15.13 8.91
C ARG A 34 -8.78 13.95 8.25
N ALA A 35 -8.08 13.17 9.04
CA ALA A 35 -7.39 11.97 8.58
C ALA A 35 -7.54 10.81 9.56
N ALA A 36 -7.75 9.61 9.04
CA ALA A 36 -7.79 8.37 9.79
C ALA A 36 -6.62 7.48 9.39
N VAL A 37 -5.93 6.91 10.38
CA VAL A 37 -4.70 6.16 10.16
C VAL A 37 -4.99 4.67 9.95
N PRO A 38 -4.46 4.04 8.88
CA PRO A 38 -4.60 2.59 8.68
C PRO A 38 -3.66 1.78 9.58
N SER A 39 -3.90 0.45 9.69
CA SER A 39 -3.06 -0.46 10.47
C SER A 39 -2.73 -1.76 9.72
N GLY A 40 -1.54 -2.32 9.92
CA GLY A 40 -1.12 -3.59 9.31
C GLY A 40 -1.65 -4.83 10.03
N ALA A 41 -1.76 -5.96 9.30
CA ALA A 41 -1.89 -7.31 9.87
C ALA A 41 -0.52 -8.00 9.94
N SER A 42 0.24 -7.99 8.85
CA SER A 42 1.67 -8.25 8.80
C SER A 42 2.41 -6.93 8.91
N THR A 43 3.51 -6.91 9.66
CA THR A 43 4.33 -5.70 9.86
C THR A 43 5.79 -6.06 9.70
N GLY A 44 6.51 -5.32 8.87
CA GLY A 44 7.97 -5.42 8.76
C GLY A 44 8.66 -5.06 10.08
N GLN A 45 9.73 -5.73 10.39
CA GLN A 45 10.49 -5.55 11.65
C GLN A 45 10.95 -4.09 11.86
N PHE A 46 11.13 -3.35 10.78
CA PHE A 46 11.72 -2.00 10.78
C PHE A 46 10.69 -0.89 10.60
N GLU A 47 9.39 -1.20 10.66
CA GLU A 47 8.35 -0.18 10.62
C GLU A 47 8.39 0.74 11.84
N ALA A 48 7.95 2.00 11.67
CA ALA A 48 7.68 2.89 12.79
C ALA A 48 6.57 2.33 13.69
N VAL A 49 6.63 2.63 14.96
CA VAL A 49 5.78 1.99 15.98
C VAL A 49 4.34 2.50 15.91
N GLU A 50 3.41 1.60 15.62
CA GLU A 50 1.99 1.80 15.88
C GLU A 50 1.73 1.65 17.39
N LEU A 51 1.46 2.75 18.08
CA LEU A 51 1.27 2.74 19.53
C LEU A 51 -0.10 2.16 19.89
N ARG A 52 -0.08 1.07 20.65
CA ARG A 52 -1.25 0.39 21.23
C ARG A 52 -1.24 0.46 22.74
N ASP A 53 -2.43 0.48 23.37
CA ASP A 53 -2.56 0.62 24.82
C ASP A 53 -2.02 -0.60 25.59
N GLY A 54 -2.14 -1.81 25.03
CA GLY A 54 -1.74 -3.06 25.67
C GLY A 54 -2.65 -3.48 26.83
N ASP A 55 -3.78 -2.79 27.04
CA ASP A 55 -4.77 -3.13 28.06
C ASP A 55 -5.74 -4.19 27.53
N ASN A 56 -5.55 -5.43 27.96
CA ASN A 56 -6.37 -6.57 27.53
C ASN A 56 -7.84 -6.47 27.94
N SER A 57 -8.19 -5.61 28.90
CA SER A 57 -9.59 -5.37 29.30
C SER A 57 -10.36 -4.56 28.27
N ARG A 58 -9.64 -3.92 27.32
CA ARG A 58 -10.20 -3.03 26.31
C ARG A 58 -9.67 -3.41 24.93
N TYR A 59 -10.58 -3.78 24.00
CA TYR A 59 -10.25 -4.19 22.63
C TYR A 59 -9.14 -5.27 22.55
N LEU A 60 -9.06 -6.16 23.54
CA LEU A 60 -8.04 -7.24 23.60
C LEU A 60 -6.60 -6.69 23.50
N GLY A 61 -6.32 -5.54 24.10
CA GLY A 61 -5.02 -4.89 24.09
C GLY A 61 -4.77 -3.96 22.91
N LYS A 62 -5.70 -3.89 21.93
CA LYS A 62 -5.53 -3.12 20.69
C LYS A 62 -6.04 -1.68 20.76
N GLY A 63 -6.48 -1.18 21.91
CA GLY A 63 -6.89 0.22 22.11
C GLY A 63 -5.80 1.21 21.68
N VAL A 64 -6.19 2.47 21.35
CA VAL A 64 -5.27 3.53 20.91
C VAL A 64 -5.40 4.81 21.71
N LEU A 65 -5.96 4.74 22.93
CA LEU A 65 -6.17 5.93 23.76
C LEU A 65 -4.86 6.63 24.12
N LYS A 66 -3.74 5.89 24.29
CA LYS A 66 -2.42 6.50 24.51
C LYS A 66 -1.98 7.35 23.33
N ALA A 67 -2.21 6.87 22.11
CA ALA A 67 -1.91 7.64 20.90
C ALA A 67 -2.82 8.86 20.78
N VAL A 68 -4.11 8.73 21.11
CA VAL A 68 -5.07 9.83 21.15
C VAL A 68 -4.63 10.88 22.19
N GLU A 69 -4.27 10.46 23.41
CA GLU A 69 -3.76 11.34 24.46
C GLU A 69 -2.47 12.05 24.01
N ASN A 70 -1.55 11.35 23.34
CA ASN A 70 -0.33 11.95 22.81
C ASN A 70 -0.62 13.05 21.78
N VAL A 71 -1.65 12.88 20.93
CA VAL A 71 -2.07 13.95 20.03
C VAL A 71 -2.62 15.13 20.82
N ASN A 72 -3.61 14.90 21.70
CA ASN A 72 -4.35 15.97 22.35
C ASN A 72 -3.53 16.73 23.41
N GLU A 73 -2.63 16.04 24.13
CA GLU A 73 -1.93 16.62 25.27
C GLU A 73 -0.47 16.98 24.99
N LYS A 74 0.16 16.42 23.94
CA LYS A 74 1.57 16.66 23.65
C LYS A 74 1.80 17.28 22.27
N ILE A 75 1.21 16.71 21.20
CA ILE A 75 1.42 17.21 19.83
C ILE A 75 0.65 18.50 19.61
N ALA A 76 -0.63 18.56 19.99
CA ALA A 76 -1.47 19.75 19.80
C ALA A 76 -0.84 21.02 20.39
N PRO A 77 -0.38 21.07 21.67
CA PRO A 77 0.27 22.25 22.22
C PRO A 77 1.54 22.69 21.49
N GLU A 78 2.27 21.76 20.87
CA GLU A 78 3.51 22.03 20.14
C GLU A 78 3.26 22.70 18.80
N ILE A 79 2.20 22.30 18.08
CA ILE A 79 1.97 22.76 16.71
C ILE A 79 0.88 23.82 16.58
N ILE A 80 0.04 24.05 17.60
CA ILE A 80 -0.91 25.17 17.62
C ILE A 80 -0.13 26.48 17.50
N GLY A 81 -0.54 27.34 16.56
CA GLY A 81 0.15 28.59 16.22
C GLY A 81 1.11 28.46 15.04
N MET A 82 1.43 27.25 14.57
CA MET A 82 2.20 27.04 13.34
C MET A 82 1.34 27.30 12.09
N ASP A 83 2.00 27.57 10.97
CA ASP A 83 1.34 27.70 9.66
C ASP A 83 1.15 26.32 9.05
N ALA A 84 -0.11 25.92 8.78
CA ALA A 84 -0.44 24.61 8.24
C ALA A 84 0.15 24.34 6.84
N ILE A 85 0.51 25.40 6.08
CA ILE A 85 1.16 25.27 4.78
C ILE A 85 2.63 24.82 4.94
N ASP A 86 3.26 25.05 6.07
CA ASP A 86 4.64 24.62 6.32
C ASP A 86 4.70 23.17 6.83
N GLN A 87 4.26 22.24 5.97
CA GLN A 87 4.19 20.79 6.26
C GLN A 87 5.50 20.25 6.82
N VAL A 88 6.64 20.64 6.23
CA VAL A 88 7.95 20.13 6.63
C VAL A 88 8.29 20.55 8.06
N ALA A 89 7.98 21.80 8.45
CA ALA A 89 8.20 22.28 9.81
C ALA A 89 7.30 21.55 10.83
N ILE A 90 6.03 21.31 10.49
CA ILE A 90 5.09 20.58 11.36
C ILE A 90 5.56 19.14 11.57
N ASP A 91 5.87 18.41 10.48
CA ASP A 91 6.34 17.04 10.58
C ASP A 91 7.65 16.96 11.37
N LYS A 92 8.58 17.90 11.15
CA LYS A 92 9.82 17.98 11.91
C LYS A 92 9.60 18.25 13.39
N ALA A 93 8.71 19.18 13.76
CA ALA A 93 8.39 19.47 15.16
C ALA A 93 7.88 18.20 15.88
N MET A 94 7.02 17.40 15.23
CA MET A 94 6.52 16.15 15.79
C MET A 94 7.61 15.06 15.91
N ILE A 95 8.50 14.96 14.92
CA ILE A 95 9.64 14.02 14.96
C ILE A 95 10.61 14.40 16.09
N ASP A 96 10.94 15.69 16.22
CA ASP A 96 11.83 16.19 17.28
C ASP A 96 11.19 16.00 18.67
N LEU A 97 9.87 16.17 18.80
CA LEU A 97 9.13 15.94 20.03
C LEU A 97 9.12 14.44 20.43
N ASP A 98 8.98 13.52 19.48
CA ASP A 98 9.10 12.08 19.73
C ASP A 98 10.51 11.70 20.16
N GLY A 99 11.52 12.18 19.48
CA GLY A 99 12.94 12.02 19.79
C GLY A 99 13.48 10.59 19.61
N THR A 100 12.71 9.65 19.04
CA THR A 100 13.15 8.28 18.80
C THR A 100 13.20 7.97 17.30
N PRO A 101 14.08 7.06 16.85
CA PRO A 101 14.22 6.75 15.42
C PRO A 101 12.96 6.16 14.79
N ASN A 102 12.13 5.47 15.58
CA ASN A 102 10.96 4.72 15.12
C ASN A 102 9.64 5.23 15.70
N LYS A 103 9.61 6.46 16.22
CA LYS A 103 8.42 7.12 16.76
C LYS A 103 7.73 6.35 17.91
N SER A 104 8.55 5.67 18.75
CA SER A 104 8.03 4.82 19.83
C SER A 104 7.49 5.58 21.04
N ASN A 105 7.78 6.87 21.22
CA ASN A 105 7.31 7.67 22.34
C ASN A 105 5.89 8.20 22.11
N LEU A 106 5.60 8.75 20.93
CA LEU A 106 4.29 9.32 20.60
C LEU A 106 3.41 8.32 19.84
N GLY A 107 4.03 7.47 19.03
CA GLY A 107 3.38 6.58 18.10
C GLY A 107 3.32 7.14 16.67
N ALA A 108 3.74 6.35 15.68
CA ALA A 108 3.63 6.74 14.28
C ALA A 108 2.16 6.99 13.86
N ASN A 109 1.21 6.29 14.45
CA ASN A 109 -0.22 6.51 14.21
C ASN A 109 -0.69 7.89 14.72
N ALA A 110 -0.22 8.36 15.87
CA ALA A 110 -0.50 9.71 16.37
C ALA A 110 0.09 10.77 15.44
N ILE A 111 1.37 10.65 15.12
CA ILE A 111 2.11 11.61 14.30
C ILE A 111 1.53 11.68 12.87
N LEU A 112 1.29 10.53 12.23
CA LEU A 112 0.74 10.48 10.88
C LEU A 112 -0.67 11.08 10.79
N GLY A 113 -1.51 10.81 11.77
CA GLY A 113 -2.87 11.40 11.83
C GLY A 113 -2.83 12.92 11.76
N VAL A 114 -1.96 13.54 12.54
CA VAL A 114 -1.76 14.99 12.54
C VAL A 114 -1.14 15.49 11.23
N SER A 115 -0.09 14.82 10.74
CA SER A 115 0.59 15.17 9.48
C SER A 115 -0.37 15.23 8.31
N LEU A 116 -1.24 14.23 8.17
CA LEU A 116 -2.22 14.15 7.07
C LEU A 116 -3.42 15.10 7.27
N ALA A 117 -3.90 15.25 8.49
CA ALA A 117 -4.98 16.19 8.78
C ALA A 117 -4.54 17.65 8.53
N GLY A 118 -3.31 18.01 8.91
CA GLY A 118 -2.71 19.30 8.62
C GLY A 118 -2.62 19.58 7.10
N ALA A 119 -2.13 18.61 6.33
CA ALA A 119 -2.06 18.73 4.86
C ALA A 119 -3.44 18.93 4.22
N LYS A 120 -4.47 18.25 4.73
CA LYS A 120 -5.86 18.39 4.24
C LYS A 120 -6.45 19.77 4.61
N ALA A 121 -6.22 20.24 5.84
CA ALA A 121 -6.64 21.58 6.25
C ALA A 121 -5.97 22.67 5.39
N ALA A 122 -4.67 22.53 5.13
CA ALA A 122 -3.93 23.45 4.26
C ALA A 122 -4.45 23.42 2.81
N ALA A 123 -4.80 22.25 2.28
CA ALA A 123 -5.37 22.13 0.94
C ALA A 123 -6.75 22.82 0.85
N GLU A 124 -7.60 22.66 1.88
CA GLU A 124 -8.90 23.33 1.97
C GLU A 124 -8.72 24.85 2.07
N GLU A 125 -7.77 25.32 2.90
CA GLU A 125 -7.46 26.75 3.05
C GLU A 125 -7.12 27.43 1.73
N VAL A 126 -6.33 26.78 0.88
CA VAL A 126 -5.95 27.34 -0.43
C VAL A 126 -6.95 27.02 -1.55
N GLY A 127 -8.03 26.31 -1.24
CA GLY A 127 -9.10 25.96 -2.19
C GLY A 127 -8.66 24.98 -3.28
N LEU A 128 -7.70 24.09 -2.99
CA LEU A 128 -7.21 23.08 -3.93
C LEU A 128 -7.59 21.68 -3.46
N PRO A 129 -7.93 20.75 -4.37
CA PRO A 129 -8.01 19.34 -4.01
C PRO A 129 -6.65 18.84 -3.55
N LEU A 130 -6.63 17.86 -2.63
CA LEU A 130 -5.42 17.42 -1.96
C LEU A 130 -4.32 16.97 -2.94
N TYR A 131 -4.68 16.21 -3.99
CA TYR A 131 -3.69 15.78 -4.99
C TYR A 131 -2.99 16.95 -5.70
N GLN A 132 -3.69 18.06 -5.92
CA GLN A 132 -3.16 19.23 -6.59
C GLN A 132 -2.35 20.10 -5.61
N TYR A 133 -2.78 20.19 -4.36
CA TYR A 133 -2.04 20.86 -3.29
C TYR A 133 -0.67 20.22 -3.10
N LEU A 134 -0.63 18.88 -2.96
CA LEU A 134 0.62 18.14 -2.74
C LEU A 134 1.51 18.06 -3.98
N GLY A 135 0.91 17.86 -5.17
CA GLY A 135 1.65 17.57 -6.41
C GLY A 135 1.85 18.77 -7.33
N GLY A 136 1.23 19.91 -7.01
CA GLY A 136 1.29 21.12 -7.83
C GLY A 136 0.64 20.95 -9.20
N VAL A 137 1.01 21.82 -10.12
CA VAL A 137 0.38 21.92 -11.45
C VAL A 137 0.61 20.73 -12.39
N ASN A 138 1.53 19.82 -12.04
CA ASN A 138 1.87 18.66 -12.88
C ASN A 138 1.24 17.34 -12.39
N ALA A 139 0.44 17.36 -11.34
CA ALA A 139 -0.29 16.17 -10.84
C ALA A 139 -1.41 15.81 -11.81
N LYS A 140 -1.23 14.72 -12.59
CA LYS A 140 -2.17 14.32 -13.67
C LYS A 140 -2.13 12.84 -14.06
N ILE A 141 -1.23 12.04 -13.47
CA ILE A 141 -1.10 10.62 -13.82
C ILE A 141 -1.98 9.80 -12.90
N LEU A 142 -3.01 9.19 -13.47
CA LEU A 142 -3.85 8.19 -12.81
C LEU A 142 -3.06 6.86 -12.73
N PRO A 143 -3.11 6.18 -11.57
CA PRO A 143 -2.33 4.96 -11.37
C PRO A 143 -2.95 3.74 -12.07
N VAL A 144 -2.10 2.81 -12.48
CA VAL A 144 -2.50 1.42 -12.77
C VAL A 144 -2.79 0.72 -11.44
N PRO A 145 -4.02 0.22 -11.19
CA PRO A 145 -4.32 -0.49 -9.96
C PRO A 145 -3.68 -1.89 -9.98
N MET A 146 -3.01 -2.25 -8.89
CA MET A 146 -2.64 -3.61 -8.52
C MET A 146 -3.77 -4.15 -7.65
N MET A 147 -4.76 -4.78 -8.28
CA MET A 147 -6.02 -5.13 -7.64
C MET A 147 -5.98 -6.55 -7.10
N ASN A 148 -5.89 -6.71 -5.79
CA ASN A 148 -5.84 -8.00 -5.12
C ASN A 148 -7.19 -8.70 -5.15
N ILE A 149 -7.36 -9.72 -6.01
CA ILE A 149 -8.64 -10.42 -6.25
C ILE A 149 -8.69 -11.83 -5.68
N LEU A 150 -7.55 -12.39 -5.26
CA LEU A 150 -7.47 -13.67 -4.57
C LEU A 150 -6.42 -13.62 -3.47
N ASN A 151 -6.80 -14.05 -2.27
CA ASN A 151 -6.01 -13.98 -1.05
C ASN A 151 -5.58 -15.36 -0.57
N GLY A 152 -4.37 -15.42 -0.01
CA GLY A 152 -3.83 -16.53 0.77
C GLY A 152 -3.04 -16.02 1.98
N GLY A 153 -2.10 -16.80 2.48
CA GLY A 153 -1.23 -16.43 3.59
C GLY A 153 -1.99 -15.88 4.80
N LYS A 154 -1.49 -14.80 5.38
CA LYS A 154 -2.15 -14.14 6.53
C LYS A 154 -3.43 -13.36 6.17
N HIS A 155 -3.70 -13.13 4.91
CA HIS A 155 -4.89 -12.40 4.45
C HIS A 155 -6.13 -13.28 4.29
N ALA A 156 -6.00 -14.62 4.44
CA ALA A 156 -7.09 -15.58 4.29
C ALA A 156 -6.91 -16.82 5.17
N ASP A 157 -8.00 -17.36 5.68
CA ASP A 157 -8.01 -18.65 6.37
C ASP A 157 -8.20 -19.77 5.33
N ASN A 158 -7.13 -20.08 4.59
CA ASN A 158 -7.08 -21.11 3.55
C ASN A 158 -5.68 -21.76 3.47
N ASN A 159 -5.47 -22.63 2.46
CA ASN A 159 -4.22 -23.37 2.28
C ASN A 159 -3.31 -22.81 1.18
N VAL A 160 -3.51 -21.58 0.75
CA VAL A 160 -2.68 -20.92 -0.26
C VAL A 160 -1.56 -20.16 0.44
N ASP A 161 -0.29 -20.44 0.10
CA ASP A 161 0.87 -19.85 0.78
C ASP A 161 1.13 -18.41 0.37
N ILE A 162 1.01 -18.09 -0.94
CA ILE A 162 1.19 -16.74 -1.48
C ILE A 162 0.04 -15.86 -0.99
N GLN A 163 0.38 -14.71 -0.40
CA GLN A 163 -0.57 -13.85 0.31
C GLN A 163 -1.54 -13.14 -0.62
N GLU A 164 -1.06 -12.64 -1.77
CA GLU A 164 -1.88 -11.86 -2.69
C GLU A 164 -1.63 -12.20 -4.15
N PHE A 165 -2.73 -12.36 -4.89
CA PHE A 165 -2.74 -12.49 -6.34
C PHE A 165 -3.50 -11.32 -6.93
N MET A 166 -2.79 -10.47 -7.64
CA MET A 166 -3.29 -9.21 -8.16
C MET A 166 -3.43 -9.24 -9.68
N ILE A 167 -4.41 -8.49 -10.18
CA ILE A 167 -4.53 -8.16 -11.59
C ILE A 167 -4.18 -6.70 -11.83
N MET A 168 -3.58 -6.43 -13.00
CA MET A 168 -3.18 -5.09 -13.44
C MET A 168 -3.72 -4.83 -14.85
N PRO A 169 -4.66 -3.88 -15.03
CA PRO A 169 -5.29 -3.58 -16.33
C PRO A 169 -4.40 -2.69 -17.19
N VAL A 170 -3.28 -3.24 -17.66
CA VAL A 170 -2.22 -2.52 -18.38
C VAL A 170 -2.59 -2.12 -19.80
N GLY A 171 -3.66 -2.70 -20.38
CA GLY A 171 -4.16 -2.38 -21.71
C GLY A 171 -5.24 -1.29 -21.75
N ALA A 172 -5.77 -0.87 -20.59
CA ALA A 172 -6.81 0.16 -20.52
C ALA A 172 -6.30 1.53 -20.99
N GLN A 173 -7.22 2.37 -21.47
CA GLN A 173 -6.90 3.72 -21.98
C GLN A 173 -7.19 4.84 -20.98
N SER A 174 -7.91 4.53 -19.89
CA SER A 174 -8.28 5.46 -18.84
C SER A 174 -8.38 4.70 -17.51
N PHE A 175 -8.38 5.42 -16.39
CA PHE A 175 -8.59 4.80 -15.08
C PHE A 175 -9.99 4.22 -14.96
N HIS A 176 -11.01 4.92 -15.50
CA HIS A 176 -12.37 4.42 -15.52
C HIS A 176 -12.51 3.06 -16.23
N GLU A 177 -11.88 2.90 -17.41
CA GLU A 177 -11.84 1.62 -18.11
C GLU A 177 -11.05 0.56 -17.33
N ALA A 178 -9.93 0.95 -16.72
CA ALA A 178 -9.13 0.08 -15.89
C ALA A 178 -9.95 -0.51 -14.73
N LEU A 179 -10.71 0.34 -14.03
CA LEU A 179 -11.56 -0.08 -12.92
C LEU A 179 -12.70 -0.99 -13.40
N ARG A 180 -13.35 -0.66 -14.53
CA ARG A 180 -14.37 -1.51 -15.16
C ARG A 180 -13.80 -2.89 -15.50
N THR A 181 -12.66 -2.94 -16.18
CA THR A 181 -11.97 -4.19 -16.54
C THR A 181 -11.74 -5.07 -15.31
N CYS A 182 -11.17 -4.49 -14.25
CA CYS A 182 -10.92 -5.22 -13.00
C CYS A 182 -12.21 -5.74 -12.35
N ALA A 183 -13.28 -4.94 -12.33
CA ALA A 183 -14.56 -5.36 -11.77
C ALA A 183 -15.17 -6.51 -12.57
N GLU A 184 -15.12 -6.45 -13.90
CA GLU A 184 -15.60 -7.52 -14.77
C GLU A 184 -14.82 -8.82 -14.58
N VAL A 185 -13.48 -8.75 -14.47
CA VAL A 185 -12.62 -9.91 -14.14
C VAL A 185 -12.96 -10.47 -12.77
N PHE A 186 -13.10 -9.62 -11.74
CA PHE A 186 -13.46 -10.03 -10.39
C PHE A 186 -14.80 -10.79 -10.34
N HIS A 187 -15.84 -10.30 -11.02
CA HIS A 187 -17.11 -11.00 -11.09
C HIS A 187 -17.03 -12.32 -11.88
N ASN A 188 -16.22 -12.38 -12.93
CA ASN A 188 -15.96 -13.63 -13.65
C ASN A 188 -15.17 -14.62 -12.80
N LEU A 189 -14.19 -14.16 -11.98
CA LEU A 189 -13.48 -15.02 -11.04
C LEU A 189 -14.45 -15.66 -10.04
N ARG A 190 -15.42 -14.88 -9.50
CA ARG A 190 -16.48 -15.43 -8.66
C ARG A 190 -17.27 -16.55 -9.36
N ALA A 191 -17.58 -16.37 -10.64
CA ALA A 191 -18.30 -17.37 -11.42
C ALA A 191 -17.45 -18.62 -11.67
N VAL A 192 -16.15 -18.47 -11.97
CA VAL A 192 -15.18 -19.56 -12.14
C VAL A 192 -15.08 -20.38 -10.85
N LEU A 193 -14.83 -19.72 -9.72
CA LEU A 193 -14.73 -20.39 -8.41
C LEU A 193 -16.00 -21.17 -8.07
N LYS A 194 -17.19 -20.57 -8.25
CA LYS A 194 -18.47 -21.25 -8.04
C LYS A 194 -18.65 -22.47 -8.93
N SER A 195 -18.26 -22.40 -10.20
CA SER A 195 -18.39 -23.53 -11.14
C SER A 195 -17.51 -24.72 -10.75
N LYS A 196 -16.43 -24.46 -10.03
CA LYS A 196 -15.51 -25.47 -9.46
C LYS A 196 -15.92 -25.93 -8.05
N GLY A 197 -17.02 -25.40 -7.48
CA GLY A 197 -17.44 -25.72 -6.12
C GLY A 197 -16.57 -25.10 -5.02
N LEU A 198 -15.79 -24.06 -5.37
CA LEU A 198 -14.88 -23.38 -4.46
C LEU A 198 -15.56 -22.23 -3.71
N SER A 199 -15.00 -21.86 -2.54
CA SER A 199 -15.50 -20.74 -1.74
C SER A 199 -15.38 -19.41 -2.48
N THR A 200 -16.36 -18.54 -2.29
CA THR A 200 -16.35 -17.15 -2.75
C THR A 200 -16.49 -16.16 -1.58
N THR A 201 -16.13 -16.58 -0.37
CA THR A 201 -15.90 -15.67 0.76
C THR A 201 -14.67 -14.82 0.48
N VAL A 202 -14.63 -13.63 1.07
CA VAL A 202 -13.55 -12.67 0.83
C VAL A 202 -12.67 -12.53 2.07
N GLY A 203 -11.38 -12.29 1.84
CA GLY A 203 -10.40 -11.95 2.86
C GLY A 203 -10.46 -10.46 3.27
N ASP A 204 -9.49 -10.05 4.07
CA ASP A 204 -9.42 -8.70 4.64
C ASP A 204 -9.35 -7.59 3.59
N GLU A 205 -8.77 -7.88 2.43
CA GLU A 205 -8.61 -6.93 1.33
C GLU A 205 -9.67 -7.06 0.22
N GLY A 206 -10.70 -7.89 0.46
CA GLY A 206 -11.84 -8.03 -0.44
C GLY A 206 -11.65 -9.06 -1.56
N GLY A 207 -10.46 -9.64 -1.74
CA GLY A 207 -10.20 -10.74 -2.66
C GLY A 207 -10.81 -12.06 -2.18
N PHE A 208 -11.12 -12.99 -3.10
CA PHE A 208 -11.65 -14.30 -2.74
C PHE A 208 -10.61 -15.16 -2.01
N ALA A 209 -11.06 -16.02 -1.11
CA ALA A 209 -10.23 -16.86 -0.27
C ALA A 209 -10.59 -18.36 -0.39
N PRO A 210 -10.47 -18.98 -1.58
CA PRO A 210 -10.74 -20.41 -1.76
C PRO A 210 -9.59 -21.26 -1.22
N ASN A 211 -9.88 -22.53 -0.85
CA ASN A 211 -8.86 -23.57 -0.78
C ASN A 211 -8.53 -24.04 -2.19
N LEU A 212 -7.25 -24.12 -2.52
CA LEU A 212 -6.75 -24.55 -3.82
C LEU A 212 -5.73 -25.68 -3.65
N THR A 213 -5.42 -26.38 -4.74
CA THR A 213 -4.46 -27.50 -4.71
C THR A 213 -3.00 -27.05 -4.75
N SER A 214 -2.76 -25.81 -5.20
CA SER A 214 -1.43 -25.19 -5.25
C SER A 214 -1.53 -23.67 -5.42
N ASN A 215 -0.43 -22.96 -5.17
CA ASN A 215 -0.32 -21.53 -5.48
C ASN A 215 -0.46 -21.26 -7.00
N GLU A 216 0.00 -22.19 -7.82
CA GLU A 216 -0.11 -22.08 -9.28
C GLU A 216 -1.57 -22.18 -9.76
N GLU A 217 -2.42 -22.96 -9.10
CA GLU A 217 -3.87 -23.04 -9.42
C GLU A 217 -4.54 -21.66 -9.22
N ALA A 218 -4.09 -20.86 -8.25
CA ALA A 218 -4.61 -19.49 -8.07
C ALA A 218 -4.37 -18.63 -9.31
N ILE A 219 -3.18 -18.71 -9.91
CA ILE A 219 -2.87 -18.01 -11.17
C ILE A 219 -3.77 -18.52 -12.30
N GLN A 220 -3.95 -19.84 -12.40
CA GLN A 220 -4.76 -20.47 -13.46
C GLN A 220 -6.23 -20.05 -13.41
N VAL A 221 -6.84 -20.02 -12.24
CA VAL A 221 -8.25 -19.58 -12.11
C VAL A 221 -8.43 -18.09 -12.42
N ILE A 222 -7.42 -17.27 -12.10
CA ILE A 222 -7.42 -15.85 -12.48
C ILE A 222 -7.29 -15.70 -14.00
N LEU A 223 -6.41 -16.44 -14.67
CA LEU A 223 -6.28 -16.42 -16.13
C LEU A 223 -7.59 -16.86 -16.82
N GLU A 224 -8.24 -17.92 -16.29
CA GLU A 224 -9.56 -18.34 -16.77
C GLU A 224 -10.59 -17.21 -16.63
N ALA A 225 -10.56 -16.49 -15.51
CA ALA A 225 -11.47 -15.37 -15.27
C ALA A 225 -11.22 -14.18 -16.23
N ILE A 226 -9.96 -13.85 -16.50
CA ILE A 226 -9.57 -12.79 -17.45
C ILE A 226 -10.11 -13.13 -18.85
N GLN A 227 -9.86 -14.37 -19.33
CA GLN A 227 -10.34 -14.83 -20.63
C GLN A 227 -11.86 -14.86 -20.69
N LYS A 228 -12.54 -15.32 -19.64
CA LYS A 228 -14.00 -15.38 -19.56
C LYS A 228 -14.63 -13.98 -19.53
N ALA A 229 -13.92 -12.99 -19.04
CA ALA A 229 -14.33 -11.58 -19.09
C ALA A 229 -14.13 -10.96 -20.49
N GLY A 230 -13.47 -11.68 -21.43
CA GLY A 230 -13.22 -11.23 -22.79
C GLY A 230 -11.92 -10.47 -22.97
N TYR A 231 -11.02 -10.51 -21.98
CA TYR A 231 -9.70 -9.85 -22.03
C TYR A 231 -8.58 -10.83 -22.31
N VAL A 232 -7.48 -10.30 -22.87
CA VAL A 232 -6.28 -11.07 -23.22
C VAL A 232 -5.26 -10.99 -22.09
N PRO A 233 -4.91 -12.15 -21.43
CA PRO A 233 -3.88 -12.15 -20.40
C PRO A 233 -2.53 -11.66 -20.92
N GLY A 234 -1.90 -10.73 -20.18
CA GLY A 234 -0.61 -10.13 -20.53
C GLY A 234 -0.67 -8.96 -21.52
N GLU A 235 -1.77 -8.84 -22.29
CA GLU A 235 -2.00 -7.70 -23.17
C GLU A 235 -2.91 -6.66 -22.52
N ASP A 236 -4.11 -7.07 -22.14
CA ASP A 236 -5.08 -6.21 -21.47
C ASP A 236 -4.90 -6.22 -19.96
N VAL A 237 -4.72 -7.42 -19.39
CA VAL A 237 -4.61 -7.64 -17.94
C VAL A 237 -3.40 -8.51 -17.65
N ALA A 238 -2.45 -7.98 -16.89
CA ALA A 238 -1.29 -8.70 -16.37
C ALA A 238 -1.52 -9.17 -14.93
N ILE A 239 -0.62 -10.01 -14.42
CA ILE A 239 -0.64 -10.54 -13.05
C ILE A 239 0.49 -9.92 -12.23
N ALA A 240 0.21 -9.61 -10.97
CA ALA A 240 1.21 -9.30 -9.96
C ALA A 240 1.00 -10.20 -8.74
N LEU A 241 2.09 -10.51 -8.05
CA LEU A 241 2.11 -11.37 -6.86
C LEU A 241 2.70 -10.63 -5.67
N ASP A 242 2.18 -10.93 -4.49
CA ASP A 242 2.81 -10.60 -3.21
C ASP A 242 2.82 -11.87 -2.34
N PRO A 243 3.92 -12.61 -2.28
CA PRO A 243 4.06 -13.76 -1.41
C PRO A 243 4.25 -13.43 0.06
N ALA A 244 4.65 -12.20 0.42
CA ALA A 244 5.04 -11.82 1.77
C ALA A 244 6.05 -12.82 2.36
N SER A 245 7.16 -13.05 1.66
CA SER A 245 8.05 -14.20 1.89
C SER A 245 8.71 -14.22 3.27
N SER A 246 8.77 -13.10 3.99
CA SER A 246 9.22 -13.05 5.39
C SER A 246 8.38 -13.96 6.30
N GLU A 247 7.09 -14.14 6.00
CA GLU A 247 6.19 -15.02 6.76
C GLU A 247 6.50 -16.52 6.56
N MET A 248 7.05 -16.86 5.41
CA MET A 248 7.44 -18.23 5.07
C MET A 248 8.88 -18.56 5.50
N TYR A 249 9.70 -17.55 5.81
CA TYR A 249 11.10 -17.72 6.18
C TYR A 249 11.22 -18.14 7.64
N LYS A 250 11.89 -19.28 7.89
CA LYS A 250 12.01 -19.88 9.23
C LYS A 250 13.46 -19.79 9.75
N GLU A 251 13.63 -20.18 11.02
CA GLU A 251 14.95 -20.16 11.72
C GLU A 251 16.01 -21.06 11.06
N ASP A 252 15.62 -22.03 10.24
CA ASP A 252 16.53 -22.88 9.47
C ASP A 252 17.10 -22.19 8.22
N GLY A 253 16.75 -20.92 7.99
CA GLY A 253 17.19 -20.14 6.83
C GLY A 253 16.52 -20.54 5.52
N LYS A 254 15.32 -21.13 5.57
CA LYS A 254 14.59 -21.58 4.40
C LYS A 254 13.15 -21.09 4.39
N TYR A 255 12.55 -21.16 3.21
CA TYR A 255 11.17 -20.76 2.94
C TYR A 255 10.26 -22.00 2.96
N HIS A 256 9.30 -22.00 3.86
CA HIS A 256 8.37 -23.11 4.06
C HIS A 256 7.02 -22.77 3.44
N PHE A 257 6.66 -23.47 2.39
CA PHE A 257 5.34 -23.44 1.76
C PHE A 257 4.49 -24.51 2.43
N ASP A 258 3.89 -24.17 3.56
CA ASP A 258 3.19 -25.13 4.41
C ASP A 258 1.95 -25.71 3.71
N GLY A 259 1.26 -24.92 2.86
CA GLY A 259 0.11 -25.36 2.07
C GLY A 259 0.47 -26.36 0.98
N GLU A 260 1.64 -26.25 0.37
CA GLU A 260 2.14 -27.19 -0.64
C GLU A 260 3.03 -28.29 -0.04
N GLY A 261 3.49 -28.15 1.22
CA GLY A 261 4.40 -29.08 1.88
C GLY A 261 5.81 -29.07 1.28
N VAL A 262 6.28 -27.92 0.77
CA VAL A 262 7.56 -27.75 0.09
C VAL A 262 8.44 -26.75 0.85
N VAL A 263 9.73 -27.07 0.96
CA VAL A 263 10.76 -26.19 1.58
C VAL A 263 11.78 -25.80 0.52
N ARG A 264 12.13 -24.52 0.46
CA ARG A 264 13.05 -23.95 -0.53
C ARG A 264 14.17 -23.13 0.13
N THR A 265 15.38 -23.20 -0.41
CA THR A 265 16.45 -22.23 -0.14
C THR A 265 16.18 -20.92 -0.90
N SER A 266 16.97 -19.87 -0.63
CA SER A 266 16.87 -18.60 -1.36
C SER A 266 17.07 -18.78 -2.88
N GLU A 267 18.03 -19.62 -3.30
CA GLU A 267 18.27 -19.90 -4.70
C GLU A 267 17.08 -20.66 -5.34
N GLU A 268 16.54 -21.67 -4.66
CA GLU A 268 15.36 -22.41 -5.12
C GLU A 268 14.09 -21.53 -5.16
N MET A 269 13.99 -20.49 -4.28
CA MET A 269 12.93 -19.48 -4.38
C MET A 269 13.07 -18.65 -5.64
N VAL A 270 14.29 -18.19 -5.97
CA VAL A 270 14.54 -17.44 -7.20
C VAL A 270 14.22 -18.30 -8.44
N ASP A 271 14.61 -19.59 -8.44
CA ASP A 271 14.25 -20.55 -9.50
C ASP A 271 12.73 -20.70 -9.64
N TYR A 272 12.00 -20.78 -8.53
CA TYR A 272 10.53 -20.86 -8.52
C TYR A 272 9.89 -19.62 -9.14
N TRP A 273 10.31 -18.42 -8.74
CA TRP A 273 9.80 -17.18 -9.33
C TRP A 273 10.12 -17.09 -10.82
N GLU A 274 11.32 -17.46 -11.23
CA GLU A 274 11.69 -17.44 -12.65
C GLU A 274 10.85 -18.42 -13.48
N GLN A 275 10.56 -19.61 -12.96
CA GLN A 275 9.66 -20.57 -13.63
C GLN A 275 8.26 -20.00 -13.81
N LEU A 276 7.68 -19.37 -12.78
CA LEU A 276 6.36 -18.75 -12.86
C LEU A 276 6.33 -17.59 -13.86
N VAL A 277 7.34 -16.71 -13.84
CA VAL A 277 7.48 -15.58 -14.78
C VAL A 277 7.66 -16.06 -16.24
N ASN A 278 8.34 -17.19 -16.46
CA ASN A 278 8.47 -17.78 -17.79
C ASN A 278 7.15 -18.37 -18.32
N LYS A 279 6.27 -18.81 -17.42
CA LYS A 279 5.05 -19.53 -17.75
C LYS A 279 3.80 -18.63 -17.82
N TYR A 280 3.77 -17.56 -17.04
CA TYR A 280 2.60 -16.72 -16.84
C TYR A 280 2.92 -15.24 -17.10
N PRO A 281 1.92 -14.41 -17.43
CA PRO A 281 2.10 -12.99 -17.69
C PRO A 281 2.26 -12.19 -16.38
N ILE A 282 3.24 -12.56 -15.56
CA ILE A 282 3.57 -11.90 -14.31
C ILE A 282 4.48 -10.71 -14.62
N VAL A 283 4.09 -9.51 -14.20
CA VAL A 283 4.83 -8.25 -14.44
C VAL A 283 5.42 -7.65 -13.17
N SER A 284 5.01 -8.15 -12.00
CA SER A 284 5.50 -7.65 -10.71
C SER A 284 5.46 -8.74 -9.64
N ILE A 285 6.51 -8.79 -8.82
CA ILE A 285 6.57 -9.60 -7.59
C ILE A 285 7.01 -8.67 -6.45
N GLU A 286 6.17 -8.58 -5.41
CA GLU A 286 6.46 -7.88 -4.17
C GLU A 286 6.98 -8.89 -3.14
N ASP A 287 7.98 -8.50 -2.36
CA ASP A 287 8.59 -9.30 -1.29
C ASP A 287 8.79 -10.78 -1.65
N GLY A 288 9.39 -11.01 -2.83
CA GLY A 288 9.69 -12.36 -3.33
C GLY A 288 10.68 -13.14 -2.47
N LEU A 289 11.37 -12.48 -1.53
CA LEU A 289 12.27 -13.04 -0.52
C LEU A 289 12.09 -12.27 0.80
N ALA A 290 12.62 -12.84 1.90
CA ALA A 290 12.52 -12.25 3.23
C ALA A 290 13.28 -10.91 3.34
N GLU A 291 12.85 -10.05 4.25
CA GLU A 291 13.31 -8.65 4.43
C GLU A 291 14.80 -8.51 4.77
N GLU A 292 15.45 -9.56 5.28
CA GLU A 292 16.88 -9.58 5.60
C GLU A 292 17.71 -10.54 4.70
N ASP A 293 17.08 -11.20 3.72
CA ASP A 293 17.76 -12.04 2.73
C ASP A 293 18.35 -11.22 1.58
N TRP A 294 19.24 -10.27 1.90
CA TRP A 294 19.84 -9.33 0.94
C TRP A 294 20.60 -9.99 -0.20
N ASP A 295 21.25 -11.12 0.06
CA ASP A 295 22.00 -11.87 -0.97
C ASP A 295 21.03 -12.57 -1.93
N GLY A 296 19.96 -13.17 -1.41
CA GLY A 296 18.89 -13.72 -2.22
C GLY A 296 18.19 -12.64 -3.07
N TRP A 297 17.88 -11.47 -2.47
CA TRP A 297 17.33 -10.33 -3.20
C TRP A 297 18.23 -9.85 -4.35
N LYS A 298 19.55 -9.87 -4.13
CA LYS A 298 20.49 -9.53 -5.19
C LYS A 298 20.43 -10.53 -6.34
N LEU A 299 20.44 -11.83 -6.05
CA LEU A 299 20.30 -12.88 -7.04
C LEU A 299 18.96 -12.75 -7.81
N LEU A 300 17.85 -12.52 -7.10
CA LEU A 300 16.54 -12.30 -7.70
C LEU A 300 16.56 -11.12 -8.67
N THR A 301 17.19 -10.00 -8.25
CA THR A 301 17.27 -8.79 -9.07
C THR A 301 18.13 -8.99 -10.31
N GLU A 302 19.26 -9.69 -10.19
CA GLU A 302 20.13 -10.02 -11.31
C GLU A 302 19.40 -10.88 -12.37
N ARG A 303 18.55 -11.82 -11.93
CA ARG A 303 17.83 -12.74 -12.83
C ARG A 303 16.56 -12.16 -13.42
N LEU A 304 15.78 -11.42 -12.65
CA LEU A 304 14.44 -10.97 -13.03
C LEU A 304 14.25 -9.46 -13.13
N GLY A 305 15.13 -8.65 -12.53
CA GLY A 305 14.92 -7.21 -12.40
C GLY A 305 14.90 -6.42 -13.73
N LYS A 306 15.36 -7.00 -14.83
CA LYS A 306 15.23 -6.41 -16.19
C LYS A 306 13.96 -6.86 -16.92
N ARG A 307 13.24 -7.81 -16.37
CA ARG A 307 12.09 -8.47 -17.01
C ARG A 307 10.78 -8.10 -16.35
N ILE A 308 10.80 -7.95 -15.03
CA ILE A 308 9.63 -7.62 -14.20
C ILE A 308 9.99 -6.61 -13.13
N GLN A 309 8.97 -5.99 -12.57
CA GLN A 309 9.07 -5.17 -11.39
C GLN A 309 9.28 -6.05 -10.14
N LEU A 310 10.25 -5.69 -9.31
CA LEU A 310 10.54 -6.30 -8.02
C LEU A 310 10.33 -5.24 -6.93
N VAL A 311 9.26 -5.39 -6.17
CA VAL A 311 8.82 -4.40 -5.18
C VAL A 311 9.34 -4.83 -3.81
N GLY A 312 9.99 -3.92 -3.09
CA GLY A 312 10.30 -4.11 -1.67
C GLY A 312 9.25 -3.41 -0.80
N ASP A 313 8.48 -4.20 -0.03
CA ASP A 313 7.60 -3.73 1.05
C ASP A 313 8.34 -3.87 2.40
N ASP A 314 8.37 -5.05 3.00
CA ASP A 314 9.09 -5.30 4.26
C ASP A 314 10.61 -5.05 4.11
N LEU A 315 11.15 -5.26 2.91
CA LEU A 315 12.53 -4.95 2.59
C LEU A 315 12.89 -3.49 2.86
N PHE A 316 12.02 -2.54 2.53
CA PHE A 316 12.29 -1.10 2.58
C PHE A 316 11.47 -0.34 3.62
N VAL A 317 10.29 -0.80 3.98
CA VAL A 317 9.34 -0.20 4.95
C VAL A 317 9.18 1.31 4.81
N THR A 318 9.12 1.80 3.56
CA THR A 318 9.04 3.25 3.23
C THR A 318 10.19 4.07 3.86
N ASN A 319 11.28 3.43 4.26
CA ASN A 319 12.40 4.02 4.99
C ASN A 319 13.57 4.38 4.05
N THR A 320 14.00 5.63 4.06
CA THR A 320 15.06 6.14 3.16
C THR A 320 16.43 5.49 3.41
N GLU A 321 16.76 5.09 4.63
CA GLU A 321 18.02 4.43 4.95
C GLU A 321 18.06 3.02 4.35
N ARG A 322 16.98 2.23 4.53
CA ARG A 322 16.85 0.90 3.94
C ARG A 322 16.79 0.96 2.42
N LEU A 323 16.03 1.91 1.86
CA LEU A 323 15.99 2.15 0.41
C LEU A 323 17.38 2.52 -0.14
N SER A 324 18.11 3.43 0.52
CA SER A 324 19.48 3.80 0.14
C SER A 324 20.43 2.60 0.15
N LYS A 325 20.29 1.70 1.15
CA LYS A 325 21.05 0.44 1.19
C LYS A 325 20.74 -0.43 -0.03
N GLY A 326 19.46 -0.64 -0.33
CA GLY A 326 19.03 -1.43 -1.49
C GLY A 326 19.52 -0.86 -2.83
N ILE A 327 19.40 0.45 -3.02
CA ILE A 327 19.90 1.15 -4.22
C ILE A 327 21.42 0.92 -4.39
N LYS A 328 22.20 1.08 -3.32
CA LYS A 328 23.67 0.86 -3.35
C LYS A 328 24.04 -0.58 -3.66
N MET A 329 23.27 -1.55 -3.18
CA MET A 329 23.48 -2.97 -3.44
C MET A 329 22.95 -3.41 -4.83
N GLY A 330 22.10 -2.60 -5.45
CA GLY A 330 21.42 -2.93 -6.71
C GLY A 330 20.39 -4.05 -6.53
N VAL A 331 19.59 -3.99 -5.47
CA VAL A 331 18.52 -4.95 -5.16
C VAL A 331 17.15 -4.32 -5.31
N ALA A 332 16.17 -5.10 -5.80
CA ALA A 332 14.86 -4.64 -6.23
C ALA A 332 14.93 -3.58 -7.35
N ASN A 333 13.80 -3.05 -7.78
CA ASN A 333 13.70 -1.94 -8.74
C ASN A 333 12.41 -1.11 -8.52
N SER A 334 11.72 -1.35 -7.40
CA SER A 334 10.51 -0.67 -6.98
C SER A 334 10.41 -0.68 -5.46
N ILE A 335 9.70 0.30 -4.90
CA ILE A 335 9.37 0.37 -3.47
C ILE A 335 7.85 0.42 -3.29
N LEU A 336 7.34 -0.31 -2.29
CA LEU A 336 5.99 -0.09 -1.80
C LEU A 336 5.98 1.08 -0.81
N ILE A 337 4.98 1.94 -0.90
CA ILE A 337 4.85 3.15 -0.09
C ILE A 337 3.63 3.02 0.82
N LYS A 338 3.88 2.90 2.11
CA LYS A 338 2.87 2.86 3.17
C LYS A 338 3.16 3.98 4.17
N LEU A 339 2.33 5.02 4.21
CA LEU A 339 2.59 6.22 5.01
C LEU A 339 2.82 5.91 6.50
N ASN A 340 2.08 4.94 7.04
CA ASN A 340 2.19 4.59 8.46
C ASN A 340 3.45 3.77 8.81
N GLN A 341 4.16 3.19 7.82
CA GLN A 341 5.44 2.52 8.06
C GLN A 341 6.55 3.50 8.45
N ILE A 342 6.43 4.77 8.03
CA ILE A 342 7.40 5.82 8.35
C ILE A 342 6.82 6.91 9.27
N GLY A 343 5.53 7.27 9.10
CA GLY A 343 4.75 8.04 10.05
C GLY A 343 4.62 9.52 9.81
N THR A 344 5.15 10.09 8.71
CA THR A 344 4.87 11.46 8.26
C THR A 344 4.70 11.54 6.75
N LEU A 345 4.01 12.56 6.28
CA LEU A 345 3.89 12.87 4.86
C LEU A 345 5.25 13.27 4.27
N THR A 346 6.03 14.09 4.98
CA THR A 346 7.35 14.56 4.53
C THR A 346 8.30 13.39 4.28
N GLU A 347 8.49 12.49 5.25
CA GLU A 347 9.37 11.32 5.08
C GLU A 347 8.87 10.38 3.97
N THR A 348 7.55 10.26 3.81
CA THR A 348 6.95 9.48 2.71
C THR A 348 7.32 10.08 1.35
N LEU A 349 7.21 11.40 1.19
CA LEU A 349 7.59 12.10 -0.04
C LEU A 349 9.09 11.97 -0.33
N ASP A 350 9.94 12.05 0.70
CA ASP A 350 11.39 11.85 0.58
C ASP A 350 11.73 10.45 0.07
N ALA A 351 11.05 9.41 0.57
CA ALA A 351 11.25 8.04 0.11
C ALA A 351 10.84 7.87 -1.36
N ILE A 352 9.70 8.43 -1.76
CA ILE A 352 9.23 8.41 -3.16
C ILE A 352 10.21 9.13 -4.07
N GLU A 353 10.69 10.31 -3.67
CA GLU A 353 11.64 11.08 -4.46
C GLU A 353 12.98 10.36 -4.61
N MET A 354 13.48 9.75 -3.52
CA MET A 354 14.70 8.96 -3.55
C MET A 354 14.57 7.76 -4.52
N ALA A 355 13.47 7.03 -4.48
CA ALA A 355 13.17 5.92 -5.37
C ALA A 355 13.21 6.37 -6.85
N LYS A 356 12.47 7.42 -7.19
CA LYS A 356 12.40 7.97 -8.55
C LYS A 356 13.76 8.43 -9.07
N LYS A 357 14.55 9.13 -8.25
CA LYS A 357 15.92 9.57 -8.63
C LYS A 357 16.86 8.40 -8.91
N ALA A 358 16.61 7.24 -8.29
CA ALA A 358 17.37 6.00 -8.54
C ALA A 358 16.83 5.18 -9.73
N GLY A 359 15.74 5.62 -10.37
CA GLY A 359 15.09 4.89 -11.46
C GLY A 359 14.19 3.76 -10.98
N TYR A 360 13.85 3.71 -9.70
CA TYR A 360 12.86 2.79 -9.13
C TYR A 360 11.46 3.35 -9.34
N THR A 361 10.48 2.47 -9.52
CA THR A 361 9.07 2.83 -9.40
C THR A 361 8.66 2.91 -7.93
N ALA A 362 7.57 3.62 -7.66
CA ALA A 362 6.93 3.65 -6.35
C ALA A 362 5.47 3.20 -6.50
N VAL A 363 5.04 2.26 -5.69
CA VAL A 363 3.65 1.79 -5.63
C VAL A 363 3.04 2.32 -4.34
N VAL A 364 2.06 3.21 -4.43
CA VAL A 364 1.36 3.72 -3.23
C VAL A 364 0.37 2.66 -2.76
N SER A 365 0.41 2.32 -1.48
CA SER A 365 -0.31 1.16 -0.94
C SER A 365 -1.19 1.49 0.26
N HIS A 366 -2.28 0.73 0.36
CA HIS A 366 -3.11 0.61 1.55
C HIS A 366 -2.44 -0.26 2.62
N ARG A 367 -3.16 -0.52 3.70
CA ARG A 367 -2.87 -1.56 4.69
C ARG A 367 -4.04 -2.54 4.76
N SER A 368 -3.84 -3.69 5.44
CA SER A 368 -4.91 -4.69 5.65
C SER A 368 -6.04 -4.16 6.52
N GLY A 369 -5.75 -3.37 7.54
CA GLY A 369 -6.75 -2.61 8.32
C GLY A 369 -6.88 -1.18 7.80
N GLU A 370 -7.95 -0.89 7.07
CA GLU A 370 -8.22 0.38 6.43
C GLU A 370 -9.41 1.10 7.06
N THR A 371 -9.60 2.35 6.66
CA THR A 371 -10.74 3.20 7.02
C THR A 371 -11.38 3.75 5.74
N GLU A 372 -12.36 4.65 5.87
CA GLU A 372 -12.91 5.42 4.75
C GLU A 372 -11.96 6.52 4.23
N ASP A 373 -10.81 6.74 4.85
CA ASP A 373 -9.82 7.71 4.39
C ASP A 373 -9.28 7.36 3.00
N SER A 374 -9.28 8.34 2.10
CA SER A 374 -8.86 8.17 0.70
C SER A 374 -7.53 8.85 0.35
N THR A 375 -6.77 9.31 1.33
CA THR A 375 -5.54 10.09 1.14
C THR A 375 -4.57 9.46 0.15
N ILE A 376 -4.42 8.14 0.16
CA ILE A 376 -3.50 7.43 -0.76
C ILE A 376 -3.90 7.58 -2.23
N ALA A 377 -5.19 7.79 -2.53
CA ALA A 377 -5.66 8.06 -3.89
C ALA A 377 -5.22 9.46 -4.36
N ASP A 378 -5.29 10.45 -3.50
CA ASP A 378 -4.77 11.78 -3.79
C ASP A 378 -3.24 11.79 -3.88
N LEU A 379 -2.56 11.11 -2.94
CA LEU A 379 -1.10 11.02 -2.91
C LEU A 379 -0.52 10.39 -4.18
N VAL A 380 -1.08 9.27 -4.66
CA VAL A 380 -0.54 8.58 -5.84
C VAL A 380 -0.58 9.45 -7.09
N VAL A 381 -1.63 10.27 -7.25
CA VAL A 381 -1.75 11.24 -8.35
C VAL A 381 -0.86 12.46 -8.12
N ALA A 382 -0.82 12.98 -6.89
CA ALA A 382 0.05 14.10 -6.52
C ALA A 382 1.50 13.87 -6.93
N VAL A 383 2.04 12.70 -6.61
CA VAL A 383 3.42 12.36 -6.90
C VAL A 383 3.61 11.73 -8.28
N ASN A 384 2.57 11.58 -9.10
CA ASN A 384 2.62 10.87 -10.39
C ASN A 384 3.35 9.51 -10.26
N ALA A 385 2.99 8.71 -9.27
CA ALA A 385 3.65 7.42 -9.02
C ALA A 385 3.32 6.38 -10.08
N GLY A 386 2.12 6.47 -10.68
CA GLY A 386 1.68 5.62 -11.78
C GLY A 386 1.17 4.24 -11.37
N GLN A 387 1.24 3.85 -10.09
CA GLN A 387 0.76 2.57 -9.59
C GLN A 387 0.17 2.70 -8.19
N ILE A 388 -0.93 1.98 -7.90
CA ILE A 388 -1.58 1.91 -6.59
C ILE A 388 -1.96 0.48 -6.25
N LYS A 389 -1.70 0.05 -5.00
CA LYS A 389 -2.13 -1.23 -4.43
C LYS A 389 -3.15 -0.94 -3.32
N THR A 390 -4.45 -1.19 -3.56
CA THR A 390 -5.49 -0.87 -2.58
C THR A 390 -6.64 -1.90 -2.56
N GLY A 391 -6.30 -3.18 -2.71
CA GLY A 391 -7.22 -4.31 -2.55
C GLY A 391 -8.15 -4.57 -3.74
N ALA A 392 -9.18 -5.37 -3.52
CA ALA A 392 -10.17 -5.75 -4.53
C ALA A 392 -11.24 -4.66 -4.75
N PRO A 393 -12.05 -4.76 -5.83
CA PRO A 393 -13.20 -3.88 -6.05
C PRO A 393 -14.40 -4.31 -5.17
N SER A 394 -14.11 -4.60 -3.92
CA SER A 394 -15.03 -5.15 -2.92
C SER A 394 -14.62 -4.65 -1.53
N ARG A 395 -15.57 -4.41 -0.63
CA ARG A 395 -15.45 -3.72 0.67
C ARG A 395 -15.26 -2.21 0.51
N THR A 396 -16.04 -1.44 1.26
CA THR A 396 -16.10 0.03 1.12
C THR A 396 -14.76 0.70 1.41
N ASP A 397 -14.00 0.16 2.37
CA ASP A 397 -12.67 0.62 2.77
C ASP A 397 -11.65 0.56 1.62
N ARG A 398 -11.85 -0.31 0.63
CA ARG A 398 -11.04 -0.40 -0.61
C ARG A 398 -11.64 0.48 -1.71
N VAL A 399 -12.95 0.31 -1.94
CA VAL A 399 -13.66 0.99 -3.03
C VAL A 399 -13.64 2.51 -2.90
N VAL A 400 -13.57 3.05 -1.68
CA VAL A 400 -13.50 4.51 -1.46
C VAL A 400 -12.27 5.14 -2.13
N LYS A 401 -11.12 4.46 -2.17
CA LYS A 401 -9.90 4.90 -2.85
C LYS A 401 -10.07 4.91 -4.37
N TYR A 402 -10.67 3.85 -4.92
CA TYR A 402 -10.98 3.78 -6.35
C TYR A 402 -11.99 4.84 -6.77
N ASN A 403 -13.04 5.06 -5.97
CA ASN A 403 -14.02 6.11 -6.23
C ASN A 403 -13.38 7.51 -6.19
N GLN A 404 -12.42 7.74 -5.30
CA GLN A 404 -11.68 9.01 -5.25
C GLN A 404 -10.84 9.21 -6.52
N LEU A 405 -10.15 8.17 -7.01
CA LEU A 405 -9.40 8.23 -8.27
C LEU A 405 -10.31 8.53 -9.47
N MET A 406 -11.53 8.00 -9.50
CA MET A 406 -12.51 8.34 -10.54
C MET A 406 -12.91 9.82 -10.49
N ARG A 407 -13.12 10.39 -9.28
CA ARG A 407 -13.42 11.82 -9.12
C ARG A 407 -12.24 12.69 -9.56
N ILE A 408 -10.99 12.25 -9.25
CA ILE A 408 -9.78 12.94 -9.70
C ILE A 408 -9.67 12.90 -11.22
N GLU A 409 -9.91 11.74 -11.85
CA GLU A 409 -9.92 11.62 -13.32
C GLU A 409 -10.95 12.55 -13.96
N GLU A 410 -12.18 12.60 -13.41
CA GLU A 410 -13.23 13.52 -13.86
C GLU A 410 -12.79 14.98 -13.70
N GLY A 411 -12.21 15.35 -12.57
CA GLY A 411 -11.72 16.71 -12.31
C GLY A 411 -10.57 17.13 -13.23
N LEU A 412 -9.70 16.22 -13.60
CA LEU A 412 -8.61 16.45 -14.57
C LEU A 412 -9.14 16.50 -16.01
N GLY A 413 -10.21 15.82 -16.33
CA GLY A 413 -10.79 15.79 -17.67
C GLY A 413 -9.77 15.37 -18.73
N GLY A 414 -9.70 16.12 -19.81
CA GLY A 414 -8.85 15.78 -20.97
C GLY A 414 -7.34 15.81 -20.72
N ILE A 415 -6.87 16.27 -19.55
CA ILE A 415 -5.44 16.25 -19.19
C ILE A 415 -5.04 15.03 -18.36
N ALA A 416 -5.99 14.24 -17.89
CA ALA A 416 -5.74 12.99 -17.20
C ALA A 416 -4.92 12.03 -18.08
N GLN A 417 -3.91 11.38 -17.49
CA GLN A 417 -3.06 10.42 -18.16
C GLN A 417 -3.12 9.09 -17.46
N TYR A 418 -3.33 8.02 -18.22
CA TYR A 418 -3.23 6.64 -17.73
C TYR A 418 -2.12 5.94 -18.51
N LEU A 419 -1.08 5.49 -17.81
CA LEU A 419 0.15 5.05 -18.47
C LEU A 419 0.11 3.58 -18.94
N GLY A 420 -0.78 2.74 -18.39
CA GLY A 420 -0.80 1.31 -18.70
C GLY A 420 0.58 0.67 -18.52
N LYS A 421 1.07 -0.03 -19.54
CA LYS A 421 2.40 -0.66 -19.51
C LYS A 421 3.56 0.31 -19.30
N ALA A 422 3.42 1.58 -19.68
CA ALA A 422 4.48 2.59 -19.50
C ALA A 422 4.68 2.99 -18.01
N ALA A 423 3.80 2.57 -17.10
CA ALA A 423 4.00 2.73 -15.66
C ALA A 423 5.22 1.94 -15.13
N PHE A 424 5.66 0.92 -15.86
CA PHE A 424 6.82 0.07 -15.53
C PHE A 424 8.11 0.61 -16.18
N TYR A 425 8.44 1.89 -16.01
CA TYR A 425 9.62 2.50 -16.62
C TYR A 425 10.96 1.96 -16.09
N ASN A 426 10.95 1.24 -14.97
CA ASN A 426 12.07 0.53 -14.35
C ASN A 426 12.42 -0.81 -15.06
N VAL A 427 11.53 -1.32 -15.89
CA VAL A 427 11.72 -2.58 -16.67
C VAL A 427 12.01 -2.22 -18.11
N LYS A 428 13.09 -2.79 -18.67
CA LYS A 428 13.60 -2.43 -20.03
C LYS A 428 13.38 -3.58 -21.02
#